data_671333db4380293eac9b9d4357755cb0
#
_entry.id   671333db4380293eac9b9d4357755cb0
#
_cell.length_a   1.000
_cell.length_b   1.000
_cell.length_c   1.000
_cell.angle_alpha   90.00
_cell.angle_beta   90.00
_cell.angle_gamma   90.00
#
_symmetry.space_group_name_H-M   'P 1'
#
loop_
_entity.id
_entity.type
_entity.pdbx_description
1 polymer ?
#
loop_
_entity_poly.entity_id
_entity_poly.type
_entity_poly.pdbx_seq_one_letter_code
_entity_poly.pdbx_strand_id
1 'polypeptide(L)'
;MSNIEPDERGLLLACPHCGKRNRLKYEGLGRTFRCAQCKNELPSPREPIDLKSDLVFDALTSRSALPVLVDFWASWCGPCKMVAPEIVKVASESAGGLVVAKVNTEELPSLARRFRVTAIPTMVLFKRGIEVARQAGAMPAPGIRKFVASVP
;
A
#
# COMPACT_ATOMS: atom_id res chain seq x y z
N MET A 1 6.71 -13.11 0.62
CA MET A 1 7.51 -11.89 0.42
C MET A 1 6.98 -11.13 -0.77
N SER A 2 6.86 -9.83 -0.65
CA SER A 2 6.44 -9.01 -1.76
C SER A 2 7.56 -8.90 -2.79
N ASN A 3 7.21 -9.05 -4.07
CA ASN A 3 8.15 -8.85 -5.18
C ASN A 3 8.22 -7.38 -5.62
N ILE A 4 7.56 -6.50 -4.87
CA ILE A 4 7.48 -5.09 -5.16
C ILE A 4 8.32 -4.32 -4.15
N GLU A 5 9.26 -3.53 -4.64
CA GLU A 5 10.13 -2.70 -3.80
C GLU A 5 9.85 -1.23 -4.08
N PRO A 6 9.32 -0.49 -3.11
CA PRO A 6 9.09 0.93 -3.28
C PRO A 6 10.38 1.73 -3.10
N ASP A 7 10.54 2.78 -3.89
CA ASP A 7 11.54 3.81 -3.68
C ASP A 7 10.90 5.19 -3.83
N GLU A 8 11.71 6.24 -3.79
CA GLU A 8 11.19 7.62 -3.87
C GLU A 8 10.58 7.96 -5.23
N ARG A 9 10.78 7.14 -6.26
CA ARG A 9 10.33 7.41 -7.62
C ARG A 9 9.22 6.50 -8.09
N GLY A 10 9.00 5.38 -7.44
CA GLY A 10 7.97 4.43 -7.84
C GLY A 10 8.13 3.05 -7.25
N LEU A 11 7.43 2.10 -7.84
CA LEU A 11 7.45 0.71 -7.43
C LEU A 11 8.30 -0.10 -8.40
N LEU A 12 9.33 -0.77 -7.89
CA LEU A 12 10.18 -1.65 -8.67
C LEU A 12 9.62 -3.06 -8.63
N LEU A 13 9.46 -3.67 -9.81
CA LEU A 13 9.05 -5.06 -9.91
C LEU A 13 9.69 -5.73 -11.13
N ALA A 14 9.88 -7.04 -11.02
CA ALA A 14 10.38 -7.85 -12.14
C ALA A 14 9.23 -8.21 -13.07
N CYS A 15 9.46 -8.07 -14.36
CA CYS A 15 8.50 -8.51 -15.37
C CYS A 15 8.28 -10.03 -15.26
N PRO A 16 7.03 -10.49 -15.13
CA PRO A 16 6.76 -11.94 -15.04
C PRO A 16 7.10 -12.72 -16.32
N HIS A 17 7.25 -12.02 -17.45
CA HIS A 17 7.55 -12.66 -18.73
C HIS A 17 9.05 -12.77 -19.03
N CYS A 18 9.83 -11.71 -18.74
CA CYS A 18 11.25 -11.69 -19.13
C CYS A 18 12.20 -11.43 -17.97
N GLY A 19 11.70 -11.13 -16.77
CA GLY A 19 12.51 -10.88 -15.59
C GLY A 19 13.11 -9.47 -15.48
N LYS A 20 12.95 -8.63 -16.49
CA LYS A 20 13.46 -7.25 -16.44
C LYS A 20 12.81 -6.48 -15.31
N ARG A 21 13.62 -5.83 -14.49
CA ARG A 21 13.11 -4.93 -13.45
C ARG A 21 12.60 -3.65 -14.09
N ASN A 22 11.37 -3.29 -13.74
CA ASN A 22 10.70 -2.09 -14.23
C ASN A 22 10.29 -1.22 -13.04
N ARG A 23 10.22 0.09 -13.25
CA ARG A 23 9.69 1.03 -12.27
C ARG A 23 8.33 1.51 -12.72
N LEU A 24 7.33 1.30 -11.87
CA LEU A 24 6.00 1.86 -12.04
C LEU A 24 5.97 3.20 -11.31
N LYS A 25 5.93 4.30 -12.06
CA LYS A 25 5.86 5.62 -11.45
C LYS A 25 4.55 5.78 -10.68
N TYR A 26 4.60 6.41 -9.52
CA TYR A 26 3.42 6.61 -8.68
C TYR A 26 2.29 7.35 -9.42
N GLU A 27 2.64 8.33 -10.23
CA GLU A 27 1.70 9.14 -10.99
C GLU A 27 0.94 8.34 -12.07
N GLY A 28 1.47 7.19 -12.46
CA GLY A 28 0.86 6.33 -13.47
C GLY A 28 0.08 5.14 -12.91
N LEU A 29 0.04 4.97 -11.60
CA LEU A 29 -0.67 3.84 -11.01
C LEU A 29 -2.14 3.86 -11.40
N GLY A 30 -2.69 2.68 -11.70
CA GLY A 30 -4.04 2.53 -12.24
C GLY A 30 -4.10 2.47 -13.75
N ARG A 31 -3.01 2.83 -14.44
CA ARG A 31 -2.88 2.70 -15.90
C ARG A 31 -2.13 1.42 -16.24
N THR A 32 -2.21 1.02 -17.49
CA THR A 32 -1.43 -0.12 -18.01
C THR A 32 0.02 0.29 -18.19
N PHE A 33 0.93 -0.47 -17.57
CA PHE A 33 2.36 -0.35 -17.80
C PHE A 33 2.83 -1.47 -18.71
N ARG A 34 3.86 -1.20 -19.51
CA ARG A 34 4.50 -2.20 -20.36
C ARG A 34 5.96 -2.34 -19.98
N CYS A 35 6.45 -3.58 -20.03
CA CYS A 35 7.85 -3.86 -19.78
C CYS A 35 8.74 -3.14 -20.81
N ALA A 36 9.77 -2.47 -20.30
CA ALA A 36 10.71 -1.75 -21.18
C ALA A 36 11.45 -2.68 -22.13
N GLN A 37 11.61 -3.96 -21.78
CA GLN A 37 12.35 -4.93 -22.58
C GLN A 37 11.45 -5.74 -23.53
N CYS A 38 10.47 -6.49 -22.99
CA CYS A 38 9.66 -7.41 -23.80
C CYS A 38 8.33 -6.82 -24.28
N LYS A 39 7.96 -5.63 -23.80
CA LYS A 39 6.73 -4.91 -24.17
C LYS A 39 5.42 -5.58 -23.74
N ASN A 40 5.46 -6.68 -23.00
CA ASN A 40 4.28 -7.27 -22.40
C ASN A 40 3.73 -6.37 -21.30
N GLU A 41 2.43 -6.45 -21.05
CA GLU A 41 1.80 -5.70 -19.96
C GLU A 41 2.32 -6.18 -18.61
N LEU A 42 2.55 -5.21 -17.72
CA LEU A 42 2.94 -5.48 -16.34
C LEU A 42 1.68 -5.49 -15.46
N PRO A 43 1.60 -6.41 -14.49
CA PRO A 43 0.44 -6.45 -13.60
C PRO A 43 0.38 -5.21 -12.71
N SER A 44 -0.83 -4.81 -12.34
CA SER A 44 -1.03 -3.82 -11.29
C SER A 44 -0.54 -4.40 -9.95
N PRO A 45 -0.02 -3.56 -9.05
CA PRO A 45 0.33 -4.02 -7.70
C PRO A 45 -0.87 -4.68 -7.04
N ARG A 46 -0.67 -5.91 -6.54
CA ARG A 46 -1.74 -6.70 -5.92
C ARG A 46 -1.33 -7.31 -4.58
N GLU A 47 -0.25 -6.83 -4.03
CA GLU A 47 0.25 -7.22 -2.71
C GLU A 47 0.43 -5.98 -1.85
N PRO A 48 0.31 -6.11 -0.52
CA PRO A 48 0.68 -5.00 0.37
C PRO A 48 2.15 -4.63 0.18
N ILE A 49 2.43 -3.34 0.19
CA ILE A 49 3.77 -2.79 0.00
C ILE A 49 4.32 -2.38 1.35
N ASP A 50 5.43 -2.99 1.77
CA ASP A 50 6.10 -2.61 3.01
C ASP A 50 6.89 -1.31 2.81
N LEU A 51 6.54 -0.28 3.57
CA LEU A 51 7.23 1.00 3.53
C LEU A 51 8.34 1.01 4.58
N LYS A 52 9.54 1.40 4.18
CA LYS A 52 10.74 1.32 5.03
C LYS A 52 11.35 2.68 5.37
N SER A 53 10.77 3.77 4.88
CA SER A 53 11.25 5.11 5.21
C SER A 53 10.14 6.14 5.09
N ASP A 54 10.30 7.25 5.81
CA ASP A 54 9.38 8.38 5.75
C ASP A 54 9.35 8.99 4.33
N LEU A 55 10.51 9.07 3.68
CA LEU A 55 10.60 9.63 2.32
C LEU A 55 9.80 8.81 1.30
N VAL A 56 9.90 7.48 1.38
CA VAL A 56 9.15 6.59 0.48
C VAL A 56 7.66 6.65 0.80
N PHE A 57 7.30 6.72 2.08
CA PHE A 57 5.91 6.91 2.50
C PHE A 57 5.33 8.19 1.87
N ASP A 58 6.06 9.30 2.01
CA ASP A 58 5.61 10.59 1.47
C ASP A 58 5.49 10.55 -0.07
N ALA A 59 6.45 9.94 -0.74
CA ALA A 59 6.43 9.82 -2.20
C ALA A 59 5.21 9.01 -2.67
N LEU A 60 4.96 7.86 -2.06
CA LEU A 60 3.83 7.03 -2.43
C LEU A 60 2.50 7.73 -2.15
N THR A 61 2.30 8.21 -0.93
CA THR A 61 0.99 8.77 -0.53
C THR A 61 0.66 10.06 -1.27
N SER A 62 1.66 10.90 -1.54
CA SER A 62 1.43 12.20 -2.18
C SER A 62 1.33 12.12 -3.71
N ARG A 63 2.06 11.19 -4.34
CA ARG A 63 2.18 11.13 -5.80
C ARG A 63 1.36 10.06 -6.45
N SER A 64 0.84 9.09 -5.68
CA SER A 64 0.02 8.01 -6.24
C SER A 64 -1.24 8.57 -6.90
N ALA A 65 -1.48 8.14 -8.13
CA ALA A 65 -2.73 8.45 -8.84
C ALA A 65 -3.91 7.66 -8.25
N LEU A 66 -3.64 6.58 -7.52
CA LEU A 66 -4.64 5.78 -6.83
C LEU A 66 -4.68 6.12 -5.34
N PRO A 67 -5.84 5.93 -4.68
CA PRO A 67 -5.88 5.99 -3.22
C PRO A 67 -4.90 4.99 -2.61
N VAL A 68 -4.35 5.32 -1.45
CA VAL A 68 -3.41 4.48 -0.72
C VAL A 68 -3.99 4.17 0.66
N LEU A 69 -4.22 2.90 0.93
CA LEU A 69 -4.63 2.41 2.25
C LEU A 69 -3.38 1.97 3.00
N VAL A 70 -3.11 2.61 4.13
CA VAL A 70 -1.94 2.29 4.95
C VAL A 70 -2.38 1.57 6.22
N ASP A 71 -1.83 0.37 6.44
CA ASP A 71 -2.01 -0.41 7.66
C ASP A 71 -0.84 -0.13 8.61
N PHE A 72 -1.12 0.55 9.71
CA PHE A 72 -0.15 0.76 10.80
C PHE A 72 -0.23 -0.43 11.75
N TRP A 73 0.89 -1.15 11.92
CA TRP A 73 0.93 -2.41 12.65
C TRP A 73 2.23 -2.56 13.45
N ALA A 74 2.30 -3.59 14.28
CA ALA A 74 3.52 -4.01 14.96
C ALA A 74 3.56 -5.53 15.10
N SER A 75 4.77 -6.08 15.21
CA SER A 75 4.99 -7.53 15.25
C SER A 75 4.39 -8.21 16.48
N TRP A 76 4.31 -7.48 17.60
CA TRP A 76 3.79 -8.00 18.88
C TRP A 76 2.26 -7.95 18.99
N CYS A 77 1.61 -7.33 18.04
CA CYS A 77 0.16 -7.03 18.09
C CYS A 77 -0.66 -8.21 17.57
N GLY A 78 -1.44 -8.85 18.44
CA GLY A 78 -2.31 -9.96 18.06
C GLY A 78 -3.35 -9.60 17.02
N PRO A 79 -4.17 -8.53 17.22
CA PRO A 79 -5.14 -8.09 16.20
C PRO A 79 -4.51 -7.74 14.86
N CYS A 80 -3.28 -7.23 14.84
CA CYS A 80 -2.55 -6.96 13.60
C CYS A 80 -2.29 -8.25 12.81
N LYS A 81 -1.97 -9.33 13.53
CA LYS A 81 -1.76 -10.65 12.90
C LYS A 81 -3.06 -11.21 12.32
N MET A 82 -4.19 -10.91 12.96
CA MET A 82 -5.50 -11.32 12.45
C MET A 82 -5.88 -10.58 11.18
N VAL A 83 -5.52 -9.29 11.09
CA VAL A 83 -5.88 -8.48 9.93
C VAL A 83 -4.92 -8.67 8.75
N ALA A 84 -3.72 -9.16 8.99
CA ALA A 84 -2.69 -9.30 7.94
C ALA A 84 -3.19 -10.10 6.72
N PRO A 85 -3.81 -11.29 6.85
CA PRO A 85 -4.34 -12.00 5.68
C PRO A 85 -5.51 -11.28 5.02
N GLU A 86 -6.28 -10.49 5.78
CA GLU A 86 -7.38 -9.71 5.23
C GLU A 86 -6.86 -8.55 4.39
N ILE A 87 -5.77 -7.92 4.82
CA ILE A 87 -5.08 -6.87 4.05
C ILE A 87 -4.55 -7.44 2.73
N VAL A 88 -4.01 -8.65 2.74
CA VAL A 88 -3.55 -9.32 1.51
C VAL A 88 -4.71 -9.53 0.54
N LYS A 89 -5.86 -9.96 1.02
CA LYS A 89 -7.07 -10.13 0.20
C LYS A 89 -7.51 -8.80 -0.42
N VAL A 90 -7.55 -7.74 0.37
CA VAL A 90 -7.94 -6.40 -0.12
C VAL A 90 -6.99 -5.94 -1.21
N ALA A 91 -5.68 -6.10 -1.02
CA ALA A 91 -4.68 -5.70 -2.02
C ALA A 91 -4.88 -6.44 -3.34
N SER A 92 -5.13 -7.74 -3.28
CA SER A 92 -5.37 -8.56 -4.47
C SER A 92 -6.68 -8.21 -5.18
N GLU A 93 -7.76 -8.10 -4.41
CA GLU A 93 -9.09 -7.86 -4.96
C GLU A 93 -9.28 -6.44 -5.47
N SER A 94 -8.49 -5.49 -4.96
CA SER A 94 -8.58 -4.07 -5.33
C SER A 94 -7.45 -3.64 -6.28
N ALA A 95 -6.70 -4.59 -6.84
CA ALA A 95 -5.59 -4.29 -7.75
C ALA A 95 -6.05 -3.40 -8.91
N GLY A 96 -5.29 -2.35 -9.19
CA GLY A 96 -5.63 -1.37 -10.23
C GLY A 96 -6.54 -0.24 -9.77
N GLY A 97 -7.12 -0.32 -8.57
CA GLY A 97 -7.99 0.73 -8.02
C GLY A 97 -7.56 1.25 -6.65
N LEU A 98 -6.72 0.52 -5.98
CA LEU A 98 -6.24 0.87 -4.63
C LEU A 98 -4.83 0.32 -4.45
N VAL A 99 -3.97 1.11 -3.83
CA VAL A 99 -2.66 0.64 -3.37
C VAL A 99 -2.77 0.38 -1.87
N VAL A 100 -2.31 -0.78 -1.44
CA VAL A 100 -2.27 -1.13 -0.02
C VAL A 100 -0.81 -1.11 0.44
N ALA A 101 -0.53 -0.37 1.50
CA ALA A 101 0.81 -0.26 2.06
C ALA A 101 0.78 -0.58 3.54
N LYS A 102 1.93 -0.97 4.09
CA LYS A 102 2.09 -1.32 5.50
C LYS A 102 3.21 -0.49 6.11
N VAL A 103 2.97 0.02 7.31
CA VAL A 103 3.95 0.74 8.12
C VAL A 103 4.10 0.01 9.45
N ASN A 104 5.28 -0.53 9.70
CA ASN A 104 5.63 -1.11 11.00
C ASN A 104 5.95 0.04 11.95
N THR A 105 5.12 0.23 12.97
CA THR A 105 5.25 1.35 13.92
C THR A 105 6.50 1.25 14.80
N GLU A 106 7.09 0.06 14.92
CA GLU A 106 8.34 -0.13 15.64
C GLU A 106 9.54 0.34 14.79
N GLU A 107 9.49 0.10 13.48
CA GLU A 107 10.55 0.52 12.56
C GLU A 107 10.44 1.99 12.18
N LEU A 108 9.21 2.51 12.08
CA LEU A 108 8.93 3.89 11.68
C LEU A 108 8.08 4.62 12.73
N PRO A 109 8.60 4.78 13.96
CA PRO A 109 7.83 5.45 15.03
C PRO A 109 7.52 6.91 14.70
N SER A 110 8.31 7.56 13.87
CA SER A 110 8.07 8.93 13.41
C SER A 110 6.74 9.07 12.68
N LEU A 111 6.39 8.10 11.83
CA LEU A 111 5.11 8.12 11.11
C LEU A 111 3.94 7.88 12.05
N ALA A 112 4.07 6.95 13.01
CA ALA A 112 3.03 6.70 13.99
C ALA A 112 2.74 7.98 14.81
N ARG A 113 3.78 8.71 15.23
CA ARG A 113 3.63 9.98 15.93
C ARG A 113 3.01 11.06 15.05
N ARG A 114 3.50 11.19 13.83
CA ARG A 114 3.03 12.19 12.85
C ARG A 114 1.53 12.09 12.61
N PHE A 115 1.03 10.87 12.46
CA PHE A 115 -0.39 10.61 12.22
C PHE A 115 -1.18 10.30 13.47
N ARG A 116 -0.56 10.45 14.64
CA ARG A 116 -1.21 10.24 15.95
C ARG A 116 -1.89 8.86 16.01
N VAL A 117 -1.18 7.84 15.61
CA VAL A 117 -1.65 6.46 15.69
C VAL A 117 -1.45 6.00 17.12
N THR A 118 -2.55 5.89 17.88
CA THR A 118 -2.54 5.53 19.30
C THR A 118 -2.98 4.09 19.55
N ALA A 119 -3.59 3.46 18.56
CA ALA A 119 -4.02 2.08 18.64
C ALA A 119 -3.64 1.38 17.32
N ILE A 120 -3.33 0.10 17.39
CA ILE A 120 -3.00 -0.72 16.22
C ILE A 120 -3.82 -2.01 16.25
N PRO A 121 -4.20 -2.54 15.09
CA PRO A 121 -3.99 -1.94 13.77
C PRO A 121 -4.85 -0.68 13.57
N THR A 122 -4.33 0.28 12.84
CA THR A 122 -5.10 1.43 12.37
C THR A 122 -4.89 1.53 10.87
N MET A 123 -5.97 1.60 10.13
CA MET A 123 -5.93 1.80 8.68
C MET A 123 -6.25 3.24 8.38
N VAL A 124 -5.39 3.88 7.59
CA VAL A 124 -5.56 5.26 7.16
C VAL A 124 -5.59 5.31 5.65
N LEU A 125 -6.63 5.94 5.10
CA LEU A 125 -6.79 6.09 3.66
C LEU A 125 -6.29 7.47 3.25
N PHE A 126 -5.38 7.49 2.28
CA PHE A 126 -4.80 8.71 1.73
C PHE A 126 -5.24 8.91 0.29
N LYS A 127 -5.51 10.15 -0.07
CA LYS A 127 -5.70 10.56 -1.45
C LYS A 127 -4.83 11.79 -1.68
N ARG A 128 -3.84 11.66 -2.58
CA ARG A 128 -2.91 12.75 -2.93
C ARG A 128 -2.25 13.39 -1.70
N GLY A 129 -1.77 12.55 -0.80
CA GLY A 129 -1.06 12.97 0.40
C GLY A 129 -1.93 13.42 1.56
N ILE A 130 -3.25 13.43 1.39
CA ILE A 130 -4.20 13.88 2.41
C ILE A 130 -4.88 12.68 3.04
N GLU A 131 -4.87 12.61 4.37
CA GLU A 131 -5.66 11.63 5.09
C GLU A 131 -7.14 11.96 4.92
N VAL A 132 -7.91 11.06 4.30
CA VAL A 132 -9.33 11.26 4.05
C VAL A 132 -10.23 10.43 4.95
N ALA A 133 -9.71 9.37 5.57
CA ALA A 133 -10.45 8.54 6.52
C ALA A 133 -9.48 7.67 7.32
N ARG A 134 -9.92 7.23 8.50
CA ARG A 134 -9.19 6.23 9.28
C ARG A 134 -10.13 5.32 10.03
N GLN A 135 -9.67 4.11 10.29
CA GLN A 135 -10.42 3.10 11.03
C GLN A 135 -9.46 2.33 11.92
N ALA A 136 -9.69 2.35 13.23
CA ALA A 136 -8.93 1.56 14.18
C ALA A 136 -9.56 0.18 14.36
N GLY A 137 -8.72 -0.82 14.64
CA GLY A 137 -9.16 -2.17 14.94
C GLY A 137 -9.12 -3.10 13.73
N ALA A 138 -9.11 -4.40 14.02
CA ALA A 138 -9.09 -5.44 12.99
C ALA A 138 -10.48 -5.58 12.34
N MET A 139 -10.50 -5.75 11.02
CA MET A 139 -11.70 -5.97 10.24
C MET A 139 -11.47 -7.07 9.21
N PRO A 140 -12.51 -7.83 8.83
CA PRO A 140 -12.41 -8.74 7.69
C PRO A 140 -12.34 -7.95 6.38
N ALA A 141 -11.82 -8.60 5.32
CA ALA A 141 -11.65 -7.96 4.02
C ALA A 141 -12.91 -7.25 3.49
N PRO A 142 -14.13 -7.84 3.58
CA PRO A 142 -15.34 -7.11 3.14
C PRO A 142 -15.55 -5.81 3.91
N GLY A 143 -15.26 -5.79 5.21
CA GLY A 143 -15.37 -4.59 6.04
C GLY A 143 -14.37 -3.51 5.63
N ILE A 144 -13.14 -3.91 5.31
CA ILE A 144 -12.09 -3.00 4.84
C ILE A 144 -12.50 -2.38 3.50
N ARG A 145 -12.98 -3.22 2.57
CA ARG A 145 -13.44 -2.73 1.25
C ARG A 145 -14.60 -1.75 1.39
N LYS A 146 -15.54 -2.06 2.28
CA LYS A 146 -16.68 -1.17 2.55
C LYS A 146 -16.20 0.17 3.12
N PHE A 147 -15.23 0.14 4.03
CA PHE A 147 -14.63 1.35 4.59
C PHE A 147 -14.00 2.20 3.48
N VAL A 148 -13.19 1.61 2.62
CA VAL A 148 -12.54 2.33 1.51
C VAL A 148 -13.60 2.90 0.54
N ALA A 149 -14.63 2.13 0.21
CA ALA A 149 -15.68 2.56 -0.71
C ALA A 149 -16.58 3.66 -0.14
N SER A 150 -16.62 3.83 1.19
CA SER A 150 -17.45 4.85 1.84
C SER A 150 -16.90 6.27 1.66
N VAL A 151 -15.67 6.41 1.19
CA VAL A 151 -15.01 7.70 1.00
C VAL A 151 -15.13 8.12 -0.46
N PRO A 152 -15.72 9.30 -0.75
CA PRO A 152 -15.89 9.79 -2.13
C PRO A 152 -14.55 10.02 -2.85
#